data_f67d30dc921814401a2b5a2f2f90ab2e
#
_entry.id   f67d30dc921814401a2b5a2f2f90ab2e
#
_cell.length_a   1.000
_cell.length_b   1.000
_cell.length_c   1.000
_cell.angle_alpha   90.00
_cell.angle_beta   90.00
_cell.angle_gamma   90.00
#
_symmetry.space_group_name_H-M   'P 1'
#
loop_
_entity.id
_entity.type
_entity.pdbx_description
1 polymer ?
#
loop_
_entity_poly.entity_id
_entity_poly.type
_entity_poly.pdbx_seq_one_letter_code
_entity_poly.pdbx_strand_id
1 'polypeptide(L)'
;TAVDSFDRTALITCPAPEKAEGVCPTDMDDRAVSYVIKTPGGTLYHSGDSHFSNGYFKHGRDYDIDVALASFGENPPGLTDKMTSSDVLRMAENLRAKVVIPFHYDVWNNMLADPSEIEYLYQFKAPRLDYRFHVYIWQVGGQYIYPRDKDKKRFMFDRGFHDAFTDEPNLPFKSFL
;
A
#
# COMPACT_ATOMS: atom_id res chain seq x y z
N THR A 1 17.92 0.50 -1.36
CA THR A 1 18.00 -0.67 -2.26
C THR A 1 16.71 -0.72 -3.08
N ALA A 2 16.81 -0.89 -4.39
CA ALA A 2 15.69 -1.27 -5.26
C ALA A 2 15.52 -2.80 -5.16
N VAL A 3 14.28 -3.26 -5.13
CA VAL A 3 13.88 -4.67 -5.09
C VAL A 3 12.76 -4.91 -6.10
N ASP A 4 12.42 -6.16 -6.36
CA ASP A 4 11.38 -6.53 -7.30
C ASP A 4 10.06 -5.83 -6.95
N SER A 5 9.38 -5.28 -7.95
CA SER A 5 8.00 -4.81 -7.87
C SER A 5 7.07 -5.78 -8.57
N PHE A 6 5.81 -5.76 -8.18
CA PHE A 6 4.78 -6.65 -8.71
C PHE A 6 3.72 -5.84 -9.49
N ASP A 7 4.19 -4.85 -10.24
CA ASP A 7 3.36 -4.02 -11.10
C ASP A 7 3.16 -4.70 -12.47
N ARG A 8 1.95 -5.15 -12.75
CA ARG A 8 1.57 -5.73 -14.05
C ARG A 8 1.12 -4.67 -15.05
N THR A 9 0.72 -3.51 -14.59
CA THR A 9 0.24 -2.43 -15.46
C THR A 9 1.35 -1.90 -16.34
N ALA A 10 2.58 -1.83 -15.83
CA ALA A 10 3.74 -1.43 -16.61
C ALA A 10 4.02 -2.37 -17.78
N LEU A 11 3.76 -3.66 -17.65
CA LEU A 11 3.85 -4.64 -18.75
C LEU A 11 2.81 -4.37 -19.85
N ILE A 12 1.60 -3.98 -19.46
CA ILE A 12 0.49 -3.76 -20.39
C ILE A 12 0.67 -2.43 -21.13
N THR A 13 1.04 -1.38 -20.40
CA THR A 13 1.10 -0.01 -20.93
C THR A 13 2.40 0.31 -21.67
N CYS A 14 3.47 -0.37 -21.34
CA CYS A 14 4.79 -0.18 -21.97
C CYS A 14 5.46 -1.51 -22.29
N PRO A 15 4.89 -2.31 -23.20
CA PRO A 15 5.48 -3.59 -23.57
C PRO A 15 6.87 -3.38 -24.16
N ALA A 16 7.86 -4.10 -23.66
CA ALA A 16 9.16 -4.16 -24.31
C ALA A 16 9.03 -5.03 -25.58
N PRO A 17 9.54 -4.58 -26.73
CA PRO A 17 9.45 -5.33 -27.97
C PRO A 17 10.02 -6.75 -27.88
N GLU A 18 11.05 -6.94 -27.11
CA GLU A 18 11.72 -8.21 -26.85
C GLU A 18 10.91 -9.19 -25.99
N LYS A 19 9.85 -8.72 -25.33
CA LYS A 19 8.94 -9.57 -24.56
C LYS A 19 7.72 -10.02 -25.39
N ALA A 20 7.67 -9.72 -26.67
CA ALA A 20 6.48 -9.83 -27.50
C ALA A 20 6.32 -11.24 -27.91
N GLU A 21 6.53 -12.27 -27.71
CA GLU A 21 6.01 -13.57 -28.15
C GLU A 21 6.20 -14.69 -27.10
N GLY A 22 5.08 -15.14 -26.56
CA GLY A 22 5.01 -16.42 -25.85
C GLY A 22 5.48 -16.42 -24.40
N VAL A 23 5.79 -15.26 -23.82
CA VAL A 23 6.10 -15.15 -22.39
C VAL A 23 4.80 -14.94 -21.62
N CYS A 24 4.46 -15.89 -20.76
CA CYS A 24 3.39 -15.70 -19.78
C CYS A 24 3.62 -14.42 -19.01
N PRO A 25 2.59 -13.59 -18.78
CA PRO A 25 2.71 -12.46 -17.85
C PRO A 25 3.21 -12.99 -16.51
N THR A 26 4.38 -12.53 -16.13
CA THR A 26 4.91 -12.83 -14.80
C THR A 26 4.35 -11.81 -13.81
N ASP A 27 4.36 -12.12 -12.53
CA ASP A 27 3.97 -11.18 -11.48
C ASP A 27 4.96 -10.01 -11.32
N MET A 28 5.96 -9.94 -12.16
CA MET A 28 7.05 -8.98 -12.07
C MET A 28 7.31 -8.31 -13.41
N ASP A 29 7.55 -7.02 -13.39
CA ASP A 29 8.09 -6.25 -14.49
C ASP A 29 9.51 -5.79 -14.12
N ASP A 30 10.48 -6.13 -14.96
CA ASP A 30 11.89 -5.75 -14.75
C ASP A 30 12.12 -4.24 -14.71
N ARG A 31 11.16 -3.45 -15.19
CA ARG A 31 11.21 -1.98 -15.20
C ARG A 31 10.58 -1.37 -13.95
N ALA A 32 9.70 -2.10 -13.28
CA ALA A 32 9.05 -1.65 -12.07
C ALA A 32 9.89 -2.07 -10.85
N VAL A 33 10.00 -1.18 -9.86
CA VAL A 33 10.79 -1.42 -8.66
C VAL A 33 10.05 -1.00 -7.41
N SER A 34 10.19 -1.78 -6.37
CA SER A 34 9.89 -1.40 -4.99
C SER A 34 11.17 -0.96 -4.30
N TYR A 35 11.05 -0.26 -3.19
CA TYR A 35 12.21 0.27 -2.48
C TYR A 35 12.28 -0.18 -1.03
N VAL A 36 13.47 -0.60 -0.62
CA VAL A 36 13.86 -0.74 0.79
C VAL A 36 14.78 0.43 1.14
N ILE A 37 14.32 1.30 2.03
CA ILE A 37 15.00 2.53 2.45
C ILE A 37 15.43 2.38 3.90
N LYS A 38 16.73 2.22 4.14
CA LYS A 38 17.30 2.12 5.49
C LYS A 38 17.64 3.52 5.99
N THR A 39 17.15 3.84 7.18
CA THR A 39 17.43 5.10 7.88
C THR A 39 17.89 4.82 9.30
N PRO A 40 18.51 5.79 10.00
CA PRO A 40 18.84 5.63 11.41
C PRO A 40 17.62 5.34 12.32
N GLY A 41 16.42 5.75 11.90
CA GLY A 41 15.18 5.56 12.66
C GLY A 41 14.45 4.26 12.36
N GLY A 42 14.84 3.53 11.32
CA GLY A 42 14.20 2.29 10.90
C GLY A 42 14.24 2.05 9.40
N THR A 43 13.72 0.93 8.97
CA THR A 43 13.66 0.50 7.57
C THR A 43 12.25 0.70 7.01
N LEU A 44 12.15 1.48 5.95
CA LEU A 44 10.92 1.70 5.20
C LEU A 44 10.90 0.82 3.95
N TYR A 45 9.78 0.17 3.71
CA TYR A 45 9.46 -0.48 2.44
C TYR A 45 8.42 0.34 1.69
N HIS A 46 8.63 0.58 0.40
CA HIS A 46 7.67 1.25 -0.48
C HIS A 46 7.36 0.33 -1.65
N SER A 47 6.10 -0.07 -1.78
CA SER A 47 5.68 -1.05 -2.79
C SER A 47 5.76 -0.52 -4.23
N GLY A 48 5.82 0.80 -4.42
CA GLY A 48 5.47 1.35 -5.72
C GLY A 48 4.00 1.04 -6.06
N ASP A 49 3.62 1.14 -7.30
CA ASP A 49 2.32 0.70 -7.80
C ASP A 49 2.36 -0.81 -8.02
N SER A 50 2.04 -1.56 -6.98
CA SER A 50 2.12 -3.02 -7.00
C SER A 50 0.82 -3.64 -6.54
N HIS A 51 0.40 -4.70 -7.22
CA HIS A 51 -0.59 -5.63 -6.71
C HIS A 51 0.03 -6.60 -5.70
N PHE A 52 -0.79 -7.44 -5.09
CA PHE A 52 -0.30 -8.46 -4.16
C PHE A 52 0.47 -9.57 -4.89
N SER A 53 1.60 -9.96 -4.34
CA SER A 53 2.35 -11.15 -4.73
C SER A 53 2.94 -11.88 -3.51
N ASN A 54 3.04 -13.19 -3.60
CA ASN A 54 3.75 -13.98 -2.61
C ASN A 54 5.26 -13.65 -2.54
N GLY A 55 5.80 -12.96 -3.55
CA GLY A 55 7.17 -12.46 -3.57
C GLY A 55 7.52 -11.53 -2.39
N TYR A 56 6.52 -10.86 -1.80
CA TYR A 56 6.73 -10.07 -0.58
C TYR A 56 7.31 -10.88 0.57
N PHE A 57 7.04 -12.18 0.63
CA PHE A 57 7.63 -13.06 1.64
C PHE A 57 9.16 -13.13 1.52
N LYS A 58 9.69 -13.14 0.29
CA LYS A 58 11.13 -13.08 0.06
C LYS A 58 11.72 -11.78 0.62
N HIS A 59 11.08 -10.65 0.36
CA HIS A 59 11.56 -9.36 0.88
C HIS A 59 11.50 -9.31 2.42
N GLY A 60 10.42 -9.82 3.03
CA GLY A 60 10.30 -9.89 4.50
C GLY A 60 11.26 -10.89 5.16
N ARG A 61 11.81 -11.85 4.41
CA ARG A 61 12.88 -12.72 4.87
C ARG A 61 14.24 -12.04 4.78
N ASP A 62 14.49 -11.29 3.72
CA ASP A 62 15.78 -10.74 3.37
C ASP A 62 16.02 -9.35 4.02
N TYR A 63 14.94 -8.68 4.46
CA TYR A 63 15.00 -7.35 5.06
C TYR A 63 14.16 -7.28 6.34
N ASP A 64 14.67 -6.55 7.33
CA ASP A 64 13.94 -6.24 8.57
C ASP A 64 13.16 -4.93 8.34
N ILE A 65 11.86 -5.05 8.09
CA ILE A 65 10.98 -3.93 7.69
C ILE A 65 10.25 -3.39 8.90
N ASP A 66 10.43 -2.10 9.18
CA ASP A 66 9.70 -1.41 10.25
C ASP A 66 8.35 -0.85 9.75
N VAL A 67 8.37 -0.14 8.64
CA VAL A 67 7.19 0.49 8.06
C VAL A 67 7.05 0.10 6.60
N ALA A 68 5.88 -0.40 6.21
CA ALA A 68 5.55 -0.72 4.82
C ALA A 68 4.50 0.25 4.29
N LEU A 69 4.80 0.90 3.17
CA LEU A 69 3.84 1.65 2.39
C LEU A 69 3.25 0.73 1.32
N ALA A 70 1.93 0.56 1.35
CA ALA A 70 1.19 -0.36 0.49
C ALA A 70 0.31 0.40 -0.50
N SER A 71 0.51 0.18 -1.80
CA SER A 71 -0.37 0.72 -2.85
C SER A 71 -1.75 0.09 -2.72
N PHE A 72 -2.75 0.91 -2.44
CA PHE A 72 -4.13 0.50 -2.18
C PHE A 72 -5.11 1.28 -3.04
N GLY A 73 -6.16 0.65 -3.51
CA GLY A 73 -7.20 1.30 -4.28
C GLY A 73 -8.06 0.31 -5.03
N GLU A 74 -9.13 0.82 -5.64
CA GLU A 74 -9.94 0.04 -6.57
C GLU A 74 -9.20 -0.17 -7.88
N ASN A 75 -9.43 -1.32 -8.49
CA ASN A 75 -8.88 -1.65 -9.81
C ASN A 75 -9.99 -1.59 -10.86
N PRO A 76 -9.89 -0.72 -11.86
CA PRO A 76 -10.80 -0.75 -12.99
C PRO A 76 -10.77 -2.11 -13.70
N PRO A 77 -11.87 -2.50 -14.38
CA PRO A 77 -11.90 -3.75 -15.13
C PRO A 77 -10.70 -3.90 -16.08
N GLY A 78 -10.00 -5.01 -15.98
CA GLY A 78 -8.83 -5.33 -16.81
C GLY A 78 -7.49 -4.78 -16.30
N LEU A 79 -7.47 -3.99 -15.23
CA LEU A 79 -6.26 -3.53 -14.58
C LEU A 79 -6.09 -4.18 -13.23
N THR A 80 -4.86 -4.59 -12.90
CA THR A 80 -4.49 -5.08 -11.58
C THR A 80 -3.24 -4.33 -11.14
N ASP A 81 -3.46 -3.15 -10.60
CA ASP A 81 -2.43 -2.18 -10.30
C ASP A 81 -2.30 -1.90 -8.78
N LYS A 82 -3.40 -2.06 -8.07
CA LYS A 82 -3.47 -1.80 -6.64
C LYS A 82 -3.81 -3.05 -5.85
N MET A 83 -3.45 -3.05 -4.58
CA MET A 83 -3.84 -4.07 -3.62
C MET A 83 -5.25 -3.80 -3.11
N THR A 84 -6.01 -4.87 -2.89
CA THR A 84 -7.25 -4.81 -2.11
C THR A 84 -6.95 -4.65 -0.62
N SER A 85 -7.97 -4.34 0.18
CA SER A 85 -7.84 -4.25 1.65
C SER A 85 -7.25 -5.52 2.27
N SER A 86 -7.68 -6.67 1.78
CA SER A 86 -7.15 -7.97 2.23
C SER A 86 -5.69 -8.16 1.82
N ASP A 87 -5.32 -7.69 0.63
CA ASP A 87 -3.96 -7.83 0.10
C ASP A 87 -2.96 -6.95 0.84
N VAL A 88 -3.38 -5.75 1.28
CA VAL A 88 -2.56 -4.88 2.14
C VAL A 88 -2.18 -5.60 3.44
N LEU A 89 -3.13 -6.28 4.07
CA LEU A 89 -2.84 -7.04 5.30
C LEU A 89 -1.93 -8.24 5.02
N ARG A 90 -2.14 -8.96 3.92
CA ARG A 90 -1.27 -10.08 3.51
C ARG A 90 0.14 -9.62 3.16
N MET A 91 0.27 -8.47 2.50
CA MET A 91 1.58 -7.86 2.23
C MET A 91 2.32 -7.56 3.54
N ALA A 92 1.65 -6.91 4.50
CA ALA A 92 2.25 -6.57 5.80
C ALA A 92 2.73 -7.82 6.55
N GLU A 93 1.93 -8.89 6.54
CA GLU A 93 2.27 -10.18 7.13
C GLU A 93 3.49 -10.80 6.42
N ASN A 94 3.47 -10.85 5.10
CA ASN A 94 4.57 -11.42 4.29
C ASN A 94 5.88 -10.64 4.47
N LEU A 95 5.82 -9.32 4.53
CA LEU A 95 6.96 -8.46 4.80
C LEU A 95 7.43 -8.51 6.26
N ARG A 96 6.65 -9.10 7.16
CA ARG A 96 6.88 -9.05 8.61
C ARG A 96 7.03 -7.63 9.12
N ALA A 97 6.37 -6.68 8.46
CA ALA A 97 6.43 -5.27 8.81
C ALA A 97 5.86 -5.04 10.21
N LYS A 98 6.32 -3.99 10.90
CA LYS A 98 5.76 -3.61 12.21
C LYS A 98 4.55 -2.68 12.06
N VAL A 99 4.54 -1.87 10.99
CA VAL A 99 3.45 -0.97 10.64
C VAL A 99 3.20 -1.03 9.14
N VAL A 100 1.94 -1.03 8.72
CA VAL A 100 1.54 -0.85 7.33
C VAL A 100 0.71 0.41 7.16
N ILE A 101 1.03 1.19 6.14
CA ILE A 101 0.37 2.44 5.79
C ILE A 101 -0.12 2.34 4.34
N PRO A 102 -1.43 2.31 4.09
CA PRO A 102 -1.93 2.37 2.73
C PRO A 102 -1.72 3.76 2.14
N PHE A 103 -1.45 3.80 0.85
CA PHE A 103 -1.37 5.04 0.08
C PHE A 103 -1.98 4.84 -1.30
N HIS A 104 -2.15 5.91 -2.08
CA HIS A 104 -2.64 5.93 -3.45
C HIS A 104 -4.15 5.72 -3.62
N TYR A 105 -4.92 5.64 -2.56
CA TYR A 105 -6.36 5.34 -2.58
C TYR A 105 -7.25 6.55 -2.89
N ASP A 106 -6.69 7.74 -2.96
CA ASP A 106 -7.40 9.01 -3.14
C ASP A 106 -6.85 9.86 -4.31
N VAL A 107 -6.07 9.25 -5.21
CA VAL A 107 -5.39 9.97 -6.31
C VAL A 107 -6.22 10.01 -7.58
N TRP A 108 -6.81 8.89 -7.96
CA TRP A 108 -7.50 8.74 -9.24
C TRP A 108 -8.98 8.45 -9.05
N ASN A 109 -9.83 9.22 -9.73
CA ASN A 109 -11.29 9.15 -9.58
C ASN A 109 -11.88 7.75 -9.80
N ASN A 110 -11.26 6.95 -10.64
CA ASN A 110 -11.66 5.59 -10.98
C ASN A 110 -10.98 4.50 -10.13
N MET A 111 -10.15 4.89 -9.18
CA MET A 111 -9.41 4.01 -8.28
C MET A 111 -9.57 4.39 -6.81
N LEU A 112 -10.59 5.22 -6.51
CA LEU A 112 -10.85 5.64 -5.13
C LEU A 112 -11.27 4.44 -4.28
N ALA A 113 -10.70 4.34 -3.08
CA ALA A 113 -11.07 3.30 -2.12
C ALA A 113 -11.13 3.87 -0.71
N ASP A 114 -11.96 3.27 0.13
CA ASP A 114 -12.07 3.66 1.53
C ASP A 114 -11.05 2.88 2.39
N PRO A 115 -10.00 3.53 2.91
CA PRO A 115 -9.00 2.87 3.72
C PRO A 115 -9.54 2.35 5.06
N SER A 116 -10.72 2.78 5.50
CA SER A 116 -11.36 2.24 6.72
C SER A 116 -11.75 0.77 6.56
N GLU A 117 -11.92 0.28 5.34
CA GLU A 117 -12.10 -1.15 5.07
C GLU A 117 -10.92 -1.99 5.57
N ILE A 118 -9.70 -1.47 5.42
CA ILE A 118 -8.50 -2.14 5.95
C ILE A 118 -8.56 -2.24 7.47
N GLU A 119 -9.00 -1.16 8.15
CA GLU A 119 -9.14 -1.17 9.61
C GLU A 119 -10.18 -2.20 10.07
N TYR A 120 -11.35 -2.27 9.41
CA TYR A 120 -12.37 -3.26 9.73
C TYR A 120 -11.88 -4.69 9.54
N LEU A 121 -11.24 -4.97 8.42
CA LEU A 121 -10.66 -6.28 8.17
C LEU A 121 -9.56 -6.62 9.17
N TYR A 122 -8.71 -5.67 9.51
CA TYR A 122 -7.66 -5.85 10.51
C TYR A 122 -8.24 -6.20 11.87
N GLN A 123 -9.22 -5.43 12.35
CA GLN A 123 -9.89 -5.68 13.63
C GLN A 123 -10.52 -7.07 13.70
N PHE A 124 -11.10 -7.52 12.58
CA PHE A 124 -11.72 -8.83 12.48
C PHE A 124 -10.70 -9.98 12.39
N LYS A 125 -9.62 -9.80 11.64
CA LYS A 125 -8.64 -10.85 11.35
C LYS A 125 -7.53 -10.94 12.40
N ALA A 126 -7.07 -9.84 12.96
CA ALA A 126 -5.91 -9.80 13.84
C ALA A 126 -6.00 -10.75 15.05
N PRO A 127 -7.14 -10.85 15.77
CA PRO A 127 -7.24 -11.79 16.89
C PRO A 127 -7.18 -13.27 16.48
N ARG A 128 -7.52 -13.58 15.22
CA ARG A 128 -7.58 -14.94 14.69
C ARG A 128 -6.29 -15.40 14.04
N LEU A 129 -5.54 -14.44 13.46
CA LEU A 129 -4.33 -14.70 12.68
C LEU A 129 -3.05 -14.26 13.39
N ASP A 130 -3.16 -13.78 14.63
CA ASP A 130 -2.02 -13.30 15.44
C ASP A 130 -1.15 -12.29 14.67
N TYR A 131 -1.78 -11.29 14.05
CA TYR A 131 -1.05 -10.26 13.33
C TYR A 131 -0.15 -9.46 14.28
N ARG A 132 1.13 -9.37 13.91
CA ARG A 132 2.17 -8.70 14.70
C ARG A 132 2.51 -7.31 14.20
N PHE A 133 1.65 -6.74 13.39
CA PHE A 133 1.80 -5.41 12.83
C PHE A 133 0.61 -4.54 13.19
N HIS A 134 0.77 -3.23 13.04
CA HIS A 134 -0.31 -2.25 13.16
C HIS A 134 -0.66 -1.68 11.80
N VAL A 135 -1.94 -1.31 11.63
CA VAL A 135 -2.40 -0.52 10.48
C VAL A 135 -2.47 0.94 10.90
N TYR A 136 -1.89 1.81 10.08
CA TYR A 136 -1.98 3.25 10.25
C TYR A 136 -2.61 3.88 9.01
N ILE A 137 -3.71 4.58 9.18
CA ILE A 137 -4.37 5.30 8.08
C ILE A 137 -3.82 6.72 8.02
N TRP A 138 -3.24 7.05 6.89
CA TRP A 138 -2.59 8.31 6.65
C TRP A 138 -3.52 9.27 5.92
N GLN A 139 -3.55 10.50 6.37
CA GLN A 139 -4.26 11.58 5.70
C GLN A 139 -3.27 12.42 4.89
N VAL A 140 -3.68 12.88 3.70
CA VAL A 140 -2.87 13.80 2.87
C VAL A 140 -2.42 15.01 3.70
N GLY A 141 -1.13 15.30 3.67
CA GLY A 141 -0.50 16.35 4.49
C GLY A 141 -0.20 15.93 5.92
N GLY A 142 -0.57 14.71 6.33
CA GLY A 142 -0.24 14.17 7.64
C GLY A 142 1.25 13.82 7.77
N GLN A 143 1.69 13.68 9.01
CA GLN A 143 3.05 13.28 9.37
C GLN A 143 3.02 12.02 10.24
N TYR A 144 3.88 11.07 9.91
CA TYR A 144 4.14 9.89 10.73
C TYR A 144 5.65 9.81 11.04
N ILE A 145 5.99 9.66 12.30
CA ILE A 145 7.38 9.56 12.76
C ILE A 145 7.56 8.22 13.48
N TYR A 146 8.27 7.32 12.83
CA TYR A 146 8.63 6.04 13.43
C TYR A 146 9.94 6.18 14.26
N PRO A 147 10.07 5.58 15.44
CA PRO A 147 9.07 4.73 16.12
C PRO A 147 8.10 5.48 17.04
N ARG A 148 8.18 6.83 17.13
CA ARG A 148 7.36 7.62 18.05
C ARG A 148 5.86 7.36 17.89
N ASP A 149 5.42 7.25 16.66
CA ASP A 149 4.00 7.18 16.29
C ASP A 149 3.53 5.72 16.03
N LYS A 150 4.33 4.72 16.39
CA LYS A 150 4.08 3.31 16.06
C LYS A 150 2.71 2.77 16.53
N ASP A 151 2.17 3.33 17.60
CA ASP A 151 0.90 2.90 18.19
C ASP A 151 -0.30 3.75 17.72
N LYS A 152 -0.08 4.74 16.85
CA LYS A 152 -1.15 5.52 16.25
C LYS A 152 -1.89 4.70 15.20
N LYS A 153 -3.22 4.87 15.15
CA LYS A 153 -4.08 4.19 14.18
C LYS A 153 -4.48 5.10 13.03
N ARG A 154 -4.69 6.38 13.30
CA ARG A 154 -5.06 7.40 12.32
C ARG A 154 -4.33 8.69 12.59
N PHE A 155 -4.03 9.39 11.52
CA PHE A 155 -3.68 10.79 11.59
C PHE A 155 -4.89 11.60 11.16
N MET A 156 -5.36 12.45 12.06
CA MET A 156 -6.36 13.46 11.76
C MET A 156 -5.77 14.79 12.17
N PHE A 157 -5.73 15.75 11.26
CA PHE A 157 -5.32 17.10 11.58
C PHE A 157 -6.40 18.08 11.14
N ASP A 158 -6.59 19.10 11.97
CA ASP A 158 -7.45 20.22 11.64
C ASP A 158 -6.75 21.06 10.57
N ARG A 159 -7.35 21.19 9.41
CA ARG A 159 -6.83 22.03 8.32
C ARG A 159 -7.11 23.51 8.52
N GLY A 160 -7.77 23.90 9.62
CA GLY A 160 -8.09 25.28 9.93
C GLY A 160 -9.20 25.91 9.08
N PHE A 161 -9.88 25.12 8.26
CA PHE A 161 -11.11 25.50 7.57
C PHE A 161 -12.05 24.29 7.55
N HIS A 162 -13.35 24.58 7.50
CA HIS A 162 -14.34 23.52 7.28
C HIS A 162 -13.98 22.81 5.98
N ASP A 163 -13.54 21.60 6.13
CA ASP A 163 -13.39 20.73 4.99
C ASP A 163 -14.80 20.56 4.40
N ALA A 164 -14.98 21.00 3.15
CA ALA A 164 -16.26 20.88 2.45
C ALA A 164 -16.72 19.41 2.36
N PHE A 165 -15.92 18.49 2.86
CA PHE A 165 -16.12 17.05 2.85
C PHE A 165 -16.52 16.45 4.19
N THR A 166 -16.56 17.25 5.27
CA THR A 166 -16.95 16.76 6.60
C THR A 166 -18.38 16.29 6.68
N ASP A 167 -19.22 16.72 5.76
CA ASP A 167 -20.66 16.40 5.74
C ASP A 167 -21.00 15.21 4.85
N GLU A 168 -20.03 14.60 4.19
CA GLU A 168 -20.24 13.38 3.42
C GLU A 168 -19.84 12.14 4.23
N PRO A 169 -20.84 11.46 4.81
CA PRO A 169 -20.57 10.21 5.49
C PRO A 169 -20.04 9.20 4.48
N ASN A 170 -18.93 8.56 4.76
CA ASN A 170 -18.38 7.39 4.10
C ASN A 170 -17.18 7.58 3.16
N LEU A 171 -16.74 8.78 2.88
CA LEU A 171 -15.43 8.94 2.25
C LEU A 171 -14.56 9.79 3.17
N PRO A 172 -13.44 9.26 3.68
CA PRO A 172 -12.49 10.06 4.44
C PRO A 172 -11.93 11.21 3.61
N PHE A 173 -11.98 11.07 2.28
CA PHE A 173 -11.60 12.10 1.32
C PHE A 173 -12.40 11.95 0.04
N LYS A 174 -13.03 13.04 -0.43
CA LYS A 174 -13.29 13.18 -1.84
C LYS A 174 -12.08 13.88 -2.47
N SER A 175 -11.37 13.16 -3.29
CA SER A 175 -10.51 13.79 -4.25
C SER A 175 -11.38 14.41 -5.32
N PHE A 176 -11.33 15.72 -5.48
CA PHE A 176 -11.92 16.44 -6.60
C PHE A 176 -10.86 16.67 -7.67
N LEU A 177 -10.38 15.64 -8.22
CA LEU A 177 -9.60 15.74 -9.44
C LEU A 177 -10.48 15.43 -10.65
#